data_a9bc41319ee9bc5176386aef388f0c20
#
_entry.id   a9bc41319ee9bc5176386aef388f0c20
#
_cell.length_a   1.000
_cell.length_b   1.000
_cell.length_c   1.000
_cell.angle_alpha   90.00
_cell.angle_beta   90.00
_cell.angle_gamma   90.00
#
_symmetry.space_group_name_H-M   'P 1'
#
loop_
_entity.id
_entity.type
_entity.pdbx_description
1 polymer ?
#
loop_
_entity_poly.entity_id
_entity_poly.type
_entity_poly.pdbx_seq_one_letter_code
_entity_poly.pdbx_strand_id
1 'polypeptide(L)'
;MIPLELATIAKITGGTLSDNANPHALVDGFVEFDSRKITSGGLFVALPGKHVDGHNFARNAIEQGAAGVLAAKDVGVDAVIVPKAAKLDGDNSELAANDPDGSAAGVVAGMSKLASYVATT
;
A
#
# COMPACT_ATOMS: atom_id res chain seq x y z
N MET A 1 -8.76 -10.58 7.37
CA MET A 1 -9.36 -9.43 6.64
C MET A 1 -10.53 -9.94 5.81
N ILE A 2 -11.60 -9.15 5.76
CA ILE A 2 -12.71 -9.43 4.83
C ILE A 2 -12.17 -9.29 3.40
N PRO A 3 -12.48 -10.21 2.49
CA PRO A 3 -12.02 -10.08 1.10
C PRO A 3 -12.49 -8.77 0.46
N LEU A 4 -11.56 -8.02 -0.13
CA LEU A 4 -11.83 -6.75 -0.80
C LEU A 4 -11.20 -6.76 -2.18
N GLU A 5 -11.94 -6.25 -3.18
CA GLU A 5 -11.37 -6.04 -4.51
C GLU A 5 -10.43 -4.84 -4.49
N LEU A 6 -9.43 -4.83 -5.37
CA LEU A 6 -8.51 -3.70 -5.50
C LEU A 6 -9.26 -2.40 -5.80
N ALA A 7 -10.31 -2.45 -6.63
CA ALA A 7 -11.13 -1.27 -6.91
C ALA A 7 -11.77 -0.70 -5.65
N THR A 8 -12.22 -1.56 -4.73
CA THR A 8 -12.79 -1.15 -3.45
C THR A 8 -11.71 -0.51 -2.56
N ILE A 9 -10.54 -1.12 -2.51
CA ILE A 9 -9.41 -0.57 -1.75
C ILE A 9 -9.03 0.82 -2.28
N ALA A 10 -9.03 1.00 -3.59
CA ALA A 10 -8.77 2.32 -4.18
C ALA A 10 -9.78 3.36 -3.71
N LYS A 11 -11.06 3.02 -3.67
CA LYS A 11 -12.11 3.93 -3.19
C LYS A 11 -11.92 4.27 -1.71
N ILE A 12 -11.65 3.27 -0.88
CA ILE A 12 -11.50 3.46 0.57
C ILE A 12 -10.31 4.35 0.87
N THR A 13 -9.19 4.14 0.20
CA THR A 13 -7.93 4.83 0.47
C THR A 13 -7.84 6.19 -0.24
N GLY A 14 -8.75 6.48 -1.15
CA GLY A 14 -8.67 7.69 -1.96
C GLY A 14 -7.64 7.59 -3.07
N GLY A 15 -7.20 6.37 -3.39
CA GLY A 15 -6.21 6.13 -4.43
C GLY A 15 -6.83 5.83 -5.78
N THR A 16 -5.96 5.49 -6.73
CA THR A 16 -6.34 5.06 -8.08
C THR A 16 -5.64 3.76 -8.40
N LEU A 17 -6.24 2.97 -9.29
CA LEU A 17 -5.60 1.74 -9.76
C LEU A 17 -4.46 2.08 -10.73
N SER A 18 -3.39 1.31 -10.66
CA SER A 18 -2.31 1.40 -11.64
C SER A 18 -2.80 0.97 -13.03
N ASP A 19 -2.06 1.38 -14.06
CA ASP A 19 -2.38 0.97 -15.43
C ASP A 19 -2.36 -0.56 -15.52
N ASN A 20 -3.35 -1.14 -16.18
CA ASN A 20 -3.50 -2.58 -16.35
C ASN A 20 -3.74 -3.37 -15.06
N ALA A 21 -3.97 -2.72 -13.92
CA ALA A 21 -4.33 -3.43 -12.71
C ALA A 21 -5.69 -4.09 -12.86
N ASN A 22 -5.82 -5.31 -12.34
CA ASN A 22 -7.11 -5.98 -12.31
C ASN A 22 -7.96 -5.41 -11.17
N PRO A 23 -9.03 -4.64 -11.46
CA PRO A 23 -9.85 -4.04 -10.41
C PRO A 23 -10.58 -5.07 -9.56
N HIS A 24 -10.76 -6.28 -10.06
CA HIS A 24 -11.44 -7.36 -9.37
C HIS A 24 -10.50 -8.31 -8.64
N ALA A 25 -9.19 -8.05 -8.64
CA ALA A 25 -8.24 -8.84 -7.87
C ALA A 25 -8.61 -8.77 -6.40
N LEU A 26 -8.76 -9.92 -5.76
CA LEU A 26 -9.30 -10.03 -4.41
C LEU A 26 -8.20 -10.13 -3.38
N VAL A 27 -8.17 -9.17 -2.47
CA VAL A 27 -7.27 -9.20 -1.31
C VAL A 27 -8.00 -9.91 -0.18
N ASP A 28 -7.61 -11.14 0.11
CA ASP A 28 -8.21 -11.96 1.17
C ASP A 28 -7.17 -12.47 2.18
N GLY A 29 -5.92 -12.09 2.02
CA GLY A 29 -4.82 -12.44 2.90
C GLY A 29 -4.45 -11.33 3.86
N PHE A 30 -3.23 -11.36 4.34
CA PHE A 30 -2.74 -10.38 5.31
C PHE A 30 -2.13 -9.17 4.61
N VAL A 31 -2.20 -8.02 5.30
CA VAL A 31 -1.41 -6.84 4.93
C VAL A 31 0.01 -7.05 5.44
N GLU A 32 1.00 -6.80 4.59
CA GLU A 32 2.39 -7.07 4.92
C GLU A 32 3.31 -5.98 4.37
N PHE A 33 4.29 -5.56 5.16
CA PHE A 33 5.30 -4.58 4.76
C PHE A 33 6.58 -5.23 4.23
N ASP A 34 6.79 -6.50 4.51
CA ASP A 34 7.97 -7.24 4.08
C ASP A 34 7.58 -8.17 2.92
N SER A 35 8.12 -7.90 1.73
CA SER A 35 7.79 -8.68 0.54
C SER A 35 8.14 -10.15 0.67
N ARG A 36 9.09 -10.49 1.54
CA ARG A 36 9.49 -11.89 1.76
C ARG A 36 8.48 -12.67 2.59
N LYS A 37 7.60 -11.98 3.31
CA LYS A 37 6.61 -12.57 4.20
C LYS A 37 5.20 -12.56 3.62
N ILE A 38 5.04 -11.98 2.43
CA ILE A 38 3.72 -11.93 1.79
C ILE A 38 3.22 -13.34 1.50
N THR A 39 1.93 -13.55 1.70
CA THR A 39 1.28 -14.81 1.39
C THR A 39 0.26 -14.61 0.28
N SER A 40 -0.27 -15.72 -0.27
CA SER A 40 -1.25 -15.68 -1.34
C SER A 40 -2.45 -14.82 -0.97
N GLY A 41 -2.85 -13.91 -1.84
CA GLY A 41 -3.98 -13.01 -1.62
C GLY A 41 -3.66 -11.82 -0.72
N GLY A 42 -2.42 -11.64 -0.29
CA GLY A 42 -2.03 -10.56 0.59
C GLY A 42 -1.94 -9.21 -0.10
N LEU A 43 -1.90 -8.16 0.70
CA LEU A 43 -1.67 -6.78 0.23
C LEU A 43 -0.29 -6.34 0.72
N PHE A 44 0.63 -6.11 -0.23
CA PHE A 44 1.93 -5.57 0.11
C PHE A 44 1.85 -4.05 0.22
N VAL A 45 2.36 -3.50 1.32
CA VAL A 45 2.40 -2.06 1.54
C VAL A 45 3.80 -1.55 1.30
N ALA A 46 3.97 -0.75 0.25
CA ALA A 46 5.27 -0.21 -0.15
C ALA A 46 5.53 1.11 0.58
N LEU A 47 6.52 1.13 1.45
CA LEU A 47 6.94 2.32 2.18
C LEU A 47 8.40 2.65 1.86
N PRO A 48 8.76 3.94 1.71
CA PRO A 48 10.16 4.31 1.64
C PRO A 48 10.84 3.99 2.99
N GLY A 49 12.05 3.48 2.92
CA GLY A 49 12.82 3.13 4.10
C GLY A 49 14.12 3.91 4.17
N LYS A 50 14.83 3.76 5.27
CA LYS A 50 16.09 4.47 5.52
C LYS A 50 17.18 4.06 4.52
N HIS A 51 17.24 2.78 4.17
CA HIS A 51 18.26 2.23 3.28
C HIS A 51 17.68 1.71 1.97
N VAL A 52 16.40 1.35 1.97
CA VAL A 52 15.74 0.69 0.84
C VAL A 52 14.32 1.23 0.72
N ASP A 53 13.93 1.56 -0.50
CA ASP A 53 12.55 1.95 -0.80
C ASP A 53 11.71 0.69 -1.01
N GLY A 54 10.65 0.53 -0.20
CA GLY A 54 9.73 -0.59 -0.33
C GLY A 54 9.10 -0.73 -1.71
N HIS A 55 8.98 0.37 -2.46
CA HIS A 55 8.45 0.34 -3.82
C HIS A 55 9.30 -0.56 -4.75
N ASN A 56 10.60 -0.71 -4.46
CA ASN A 56 11.47 -1.57 -5.25
C ASN A 56 11.20 -3.06 -5.07
N PHE A 57 10.40 -3.44 -4.07
CA PHE A 57 10.07 -4.82 -3.77
C PHE A 57 8.66 -5.21 -4.21
N ALA A 58 7.93 -4.32 -4.87
CA ALA A 58 6.55 -4.58 -5.28
C ALA A 58 6.44 -5.80 -6.20
N ARG A 59 7.34 -5.91 -7.18
CA ARG A 59 7.35 -7.07 -8.08
C ARG A 59 7.59 -8.37 -7.32
N ASN A 60 8.52 -8.35 -6.37
CA ASN A 60 8.81 -9.52 -5.55
C ASN A 60 7.58 -9.95 -4.74
N ALA A 61 6.85 -8.99 -4.20
CA ALA A 61 5.62 -9.29 -3.46
C ALA A 61 4.58 -9.97 -4.36
N ILE A 62 4.39 -9.48 -5.58
CA ILE A 62 3.47 -10.11 -6.54
C ILE A 62 3.92 -11.53 -6.87
N GLU A 63 5.21 -11.75 -7.07
CA GLU A 63 5.77 -13.08 -7.33
C GLU A 63 5.55 -14.04 -6.16
N GLN A 64 5.51 -13.51 -4.95
CA GLN A 64 5.22 -14.30 -3.73
C GLN A 64 3.73 -14.60 -3.56
N GLY A 65 2.86 -13.98 -4.35
CA GLY A 65 1.43 -14.27 -4.31
C GLY A 65 0.55 -13.11 -3.86
N ALA A 66 1.09 -11.92 -3.68
CA ALA A 66 0.28 -10.77 -3.31
C ALA A 66 -0.80 -10.51 -4.38
N ALA A 67 -2.01 -10.18 -3.93
CA ALA A 67 -3.10 -9.80 -4.82
C ALA A 67 -2.89 -8.39 -5.38
N GLY A 68 -2.16 -7.54 -4.67
CA GLY A 68 -1.85 -6.19 -5.11
C GLY A 68 -0.90 -5.49 -4.15
N VAL A 69 -0.61 -4.25 -4.47
CA VAL A 69 0.31 -3.40 -3.71
C VAL A 69 -0.37 -2.08 -3.39
N LEU A 70 -0.17 -1.57 -2.18
CA LEU A 70 -0.57 -0.21 -1.82
C LEU A 70 0.69 0.65 -1.88
N ALA A 71 0.70 1.65 -2.75
CA ALA A 71 1.90 2.44 -3.04
C ALA A 71 1.55 3.91 -3.26
N ALA A 72 2.54 4.78 -3.25
CA ALA A 72 2.36 6.20 -3.53
C ALA A 72 2.83 6.58 -4.95
N LYS A 73 3.30 5.61 -5.72
CA LYS A 73 3.71 5.81 -7.12
C LYS A 73 3.51 4.50 -7.89
N ASP A 74 3.52 4.59 -9.21
CA ASP A 74 3.43 3.41 -10.07
C ASP A 74 4.67 2.53 -9.86
N VAL A 75 4.43 1.26 -9.58
CA VAL A 75 5.51 0.28 -9.32
C VAL A 75 5.59 -0.81 -10.39
N GLY A 76 4.84 -0.67 -11.48
CA GLY A 76 4.89 -1.58 -12.62
C GLY A 76 4.14 -2.89 -12.42
N VAL A 77 3.40 -3.04 -11.34
CA VAL A 77 2.57 -4.23 -11.05
C VAL A 77 1.20 -3.76 -10.58
N ASP A 78 0.27 -4.70 -10.38
CA ASP A 78 -1.09 -4.38 -9.92
C ASP A 78 -1.02 -3.66 -8.57
N ALA A 79 -1.46 -2.42 -8.55
CA ALA A 79 -1.33 -1.56 -7.36
C ALA A 79 -2.48 -0.59 -7.22
N VAL A 80 -2.74 -0.19 -5.99
CA VAL A 80 -3.53 1.00 -5.65
C VAL A 80 -2.53 2.10 -5.33
N ILE A 81 -2.58 3.18 -6.10
CA ILE A 81 -1.67 4.32 -5.94
C ILE A 81 -2.41 5.41 -5.18
N VAL A 82 -1.93 5.71 -3.98
CA VAL A 82 -2.52 6.74 -3.13
C VAL A 82 -1.79 8.07 -3.31
N PRO A 83 -2.48 9.21 -3.10
CA PRO A 83 -1.83 10.51 -3.20
C PRO A 83 -0.81 10.68 -2.06
N LYS A 84 0.22 11.45 -2.34
CA LYS A 84 1.16 11.89 -1.32
C LYS A 84 0.42 12.78 -0.32
N ALA A 85 0.82 12.72 0.95
CA ALA A 85 0.22 13.52 2.01
C ALA A 85 1.28 14.42 2.64
N ALA A 86 0.82 15.55 3.21
CA ALA A 86 1.72 16.41 3.97
C ALA A 86 2.17 15.71 5.25
N LYS A 87 3.42 15.94 5.64
CA LYS A 87 3.92 15.47 6.93
C LYS A 87 3.14 16.15 8.06
N LEU A 88 2.90 15.42 9.13
CA LEU A 88 2.28 15.99 10.32
C LEU A 88 3.29 16.89 11.04
N ASP A 89 2.82 18.05 11.48
CA ASP A 89 3.65 18.97 12.26
C ASP A 89 4.08 18.29 13.57
N GLY A 90 5.37 18.39 13.87
CA GLY A 90 5.92 17.81 15.08
C GLY A 90 6.19 16.31 15.03
N ASP A 91 5.99 15.69 13.88
CA ASP A 91 6.32 14.28 13.71
C ASP A 91 7.83 14.12 13.57
N ASN A 92 8.44 13.48 14.57
CA ASN A 92 9.87 13.19 14.61
C ASN A 92 10.19 11.72 14.40
N SER A 93 9.21 10.94 13.89
CA SER A 93 9.43 9.53 13.66
C SER A 93 10.47 9.31 12.56
N GLU A 94 11.11 8.15 12.57
CA GLU A 94 12.04 7.75 11.53
C GLU A 94 11.34 7.72 10.15
N LEU A 95 10.07 7.32 10.13
CA LEU A 95 9.27 7.31 8.90
C LEU A 95 9.17 8.72 8.30
N ALA A 96 8.86 9.73 9.12
CA ALA A 96 8.77 11.11 8.67
C ALA A 96 10.12 11.64 8.17
N ALA A 97 11.21 11.29 8.85
CA ALA A 97 12.56 11.69 8.46
C ALA A 97 12.96 11.15 7.08
N ASN A 98 12.43 10.00 6.69
CA ASN A 98 12.73 9.34 5.42
C ASN A 98 11.65 9.57 4.35
N ASP A 99 10.79 10.57 4.53
CA ASP A 99 9.65 10.84 3.66
C ASP A 99 9.73 12.27 3.10
N PRO A 100 10.70 12.56 2.21
CA PRO A 100 10.92 13.92 1.72
C PRO A 100 9.75 14.47 0.90
N ASP A 101 8.97 13.62 0.25
CA ASP A 101 7.91 14.02 -0.67
C ASP A 101 6.49 13.70 -0.17
N GLY A 102 6.34 13.15 1.02
CA GLY A 102 5.03 12.78 1.57
C GLY A 102 4.50 11.43 1.09
N SER A 103 5.30 10.63 0.39
CA SER A 103 4.88 9.31 -0.11
C SER A 103 4.51 8.36 1.03
N ALA A 104 5.36 8.27 2.05
CA ALA A 104 5.08 7.41 3.19
C ALA A 104 3.84 7.87 3.95
N ALA A 105 3.71 9.18 4.17
CA ALA A 105 2.52 9.73 4.84
C ALA A 105 1.25 9.42 4.06
N GLY A 106 1.29 9.47 2.74
CA GLY A 106 0.15 9.11 1.88
C GLY A 106 -0.25 7.64 2.04
N VAL A 107 0.73 6.75 2.03
CA VAL A 107 0.49 5.31 2.20
C VAL A 107 -0.07 5.01 3.59
N VAL A 108 0.50 5.61 4.64
CA VAL A 108 0.02 5.42 6.02
C VAL A 108 -1.41 5.95 6.17
N ALA A 109 -1.73 7.10 5.59
CA ALA A 109 -3.08 7.63 5.59
C ALA A 109 -4.07 6.68 4.90
N GLY A 110 -3.67 6.12 3.76
CA GLY A 110 -4.48 5.12 3.05
C GLY A 110 -4.72 3.87 3.89
N MET A 111 -3.68 3.37 4.55
CA MET A 111 -3.80 2.22 5.46
C MET A 111 -4.74 2.50 6.62
N SER A 112 -4.68 3.70 7.21
CA SER A 112 -5.57 4.09 8.30
C SER A 112 -7.03 4.06 7.85
N LYS A 113 -7.31 4.56 6.66
CA LYS A 113 -8.67 4.53 6.08
C LYS A 113 -9.14 3.09 5.86
N LEU A 114 -8.26 2.24 5.34
CA LEU A 114 -8.57 0.84 5.10
C LEU A 114 -8.84 0.10 6.41
N ALA A 115 -8.00 0.30 7.42
CA ALA A 115 -8.17 -0.32 8.73
C ALA A 115 -9.49 0.11 9.38
N SER A 116 -9.84 1.38 9.28
CA SER A 116 -11.10 1.92 9.80
C SER A 116 -12.30 1.28 9.10
N TYR A 117 -12.24 1.12 7.80
CA TYR A 117 -13.30 0.45 7.02
C TYR A 117 -13.49 -1.00 7.46
N VAL A 118 -12.40 -1.75 7.57
CA VAL A 118 -12.44 -3.17 7.98
C VAL A 118 -12.99 -3.29 9.40
N ALA A 119 -12.60 -2.40 10.30
CA ALA A 119 -13.07 -2.43 11.69
C ALA A 119 -14.58 -2.17 11.84
N THR A 120 -15.19 -1.46 10.88
CA THR A 120 -16.62 -1.12 10.93
C THR A 120 -17.51 -2.11 10.16
N THR A 121 -16.93 -3.05 9.48
CA THR A 121 -17.67 -4.07 8.76
C THR A 121 -17.63 -5.42 9.47
#